data_1b1ed2369b9a8efc6e4c15b04f48ee0a
#
_entry.id   1b1ed2369b9a8efc6e4c15b04f48ee0a
#
_cell.length_a   1.000
_cell.length_b   1.000
_cell.length_c   1.000
_cell.angle_alpha   90.00
_cell.angle_beta   90.00
_cell.angle_gamma   90.00
#
_symmetry.space_group_name_H-M   'P 1'
#
loop_
_entity.id
_entity.type
_entity.pdbx_description
1 polymer ?
#
loop_
_entity_poly.entity_id
_entity_poly.type
_entity_poly.pdbx_seq_one_letter_code
_entity_poly.pdbx_strand_id
1 'polypeptide(L)'
;MKVNETINKEGLHLRREFSDMRDLIEQAAELYSDRIAYSYKKNPRDSEVVSVTFPQLRDDVRGLATEFISRGYDSKKCALIGKLSYSWVCSYFALLISGAVLVPLDKEWHGKDLADTVKKAEASFLICDEDIKDKADEIIKENPEILAPVFLLESENAESVPSLIEMGKKKFAENSELYFDKEIDVLRLALLVFTSGTTGKGKGVMLNQRAVLSDMADSIQYIDFSAKTVGVLPPHHTFGSSVILTGHASIGAEVYISAGLKYVSNELKAVKPGHLVLVPLYLETFYRKILANIKSKGKEKLVARMMKISNFLRKFGIDLRKKFFGEIREAFGGELKTVISGGAPLNKEIVDFFDGIGITTLNGYGITECAPIIAVNHSKKNRPGSVGPVLSIDEVKIDNPNEDGEGEILVKGSNVMLGYYNDEAATADAIDKDGYFHTGDIGKLGKANELYITGRIKNLIILSNGKNVYPEEIENELVSAPGVLDIIVYEGQSKRGLAYNAIVAEVYPDNDYISKNNITDIKAHLQPYVDAYNRTAVPYKKIGILKIRTEEFPKNTLRKILRFKLDTTID
;
A
#
# COMPACT_ATOMS: atom_id res chain seq x y z
N MET A 1 -3.09 26.91 15.99
CA MET A 1 -3.46 26.93 14.55
C MET A 1 -4.93 26.57 14.42
N LYS A 2 -5.71 27.21 13.56
CA LYS A 2 -7.11 26.82 13.32
C LYS A 2 -7.18 25.82 12.15
N VAL A 3 -8.16 24.92 12.14
CA VAL A 3 -8.33 23.93 11.06
C VAL A 3 -8.30 24.56 9.66
N ASN A 4 -8.94 25.70 9.49
CA ASN A 4 -8.96 26.42 8.19
C ASN A 4 -7.58 26.95 7.76
N GLU A 5 -6.60 27.00 8.66
CA GLU A 5 -5.23 27.43 8.35
C GLU A 5 -4.36 26.27 7.87
N THR A 6 -4.87 25.03 7.90
CA THR A 6 -4.16 23.83 7.43
C THR A 6 -4.44 23.49 5.96
N ILE A 7 -5.29 24.28 5.28
CA ILE A 7 -5.74 24.03 3.91
C ILE A 7 -5.46 25.26 3.06
N ASN A 8 -4.89 25.08 1.87
CA ASN A 8 -4.64 26.13 0.91
C ASN A 8 -5.91 26.55 0.13
N LYS A 9 -5.79 27.57 -0.73
CA LYS A 9 -6.91 28.08 -1.56
C LYS A 9 -7.47 27.05 -2.55
N GLU A 10 -6.72 26.00 -2.87
CA GLU A 10 -7.14 24.91 -3.76
C GLU A 10 -7.84 23.76 -3.02
N GLY A 11 -7.96 23.84 -1.69
CA GLY A 11 -8.54 22.80 -0.85
C GLY A 11 -7.56 21.68 -0.50
N LEU A 12 -6.27 21.85 -0.75
CA LEU A 12 -5.23 20.86 -0.43
C LEU A 12 -4.61 21.19 0.94
N HIS A 13 -4.19 20.17 1.64
CA HIS A 13 -3.51 20.34 2.93
C HIS A 13 -2.17 21.03 2.76
N LEU A 14 -1.86 21.94 3.68
CA LEU A 14 -0.53 22.54 3.77
C LEU A 14 0.42 21.52 4.43
N ARG A 15 1.70 21.58 4.04
CA ARG A 15 2.75 20.85 4.71
C ARG A 15 2.80 21.26 6.19
N ARG A 16 2.78 20.26 7.05
CA ARG A 16 2.94 20.42 8.49
C ARG A 16 4.06 19.51 8.97
N GLU A 17 5.02 20.10 9.64
CA GLU A 17 6.12 19.36 10.25
C GLU A 17 5.81 19.07 11.71
N PHE A 18 6.16 17.88 12.13
CA PHE A 18 6.03 17.41 13.52
C PHE A 18 7.44 17.04 14.00
N SER A 19 7.73 17.42 15.25
CA SER A 19 9.04 17.11 15.85
C SER A 19 9.23 15.60 16.02
N ASP A 20 8.17 14.89 16.37
CA ASP A 20 8.13 13.44 16.59
C ASP A 20 6.67 12.92 16.55
N MET A 21 6.44 11.62 16.76
CA MET A 21 5.10 11.02 16.75
C MET A 21 4.23 11.47 17.93
N ARG A 22 4.83 11.86 19.06
CA ARG A 22 4.10 12.44 20.20
C ARG A 22 3.52 13.79 19.79
N ASP A 23 4.34 14.66 19.23
CA ASP A 23 3.92 15.97 18.76
C ASP A 23 2.77 15.88 17.73
N LEU A 24 2.83 14.91 16.80
CA LEU A 24 1.75 14.66 15.85
C LEU A 24 0.43 14.35 16.58
N ILE A 25 0.43 13.42 17.53
CA ILE A 25 -0.78 12.98 18.24
C ILE A 25 -1.34 14.10 19.13
N GLU A 26 -0.47 14.85 19.80
CA GLU A 26 -0.85 15.99 20.64
C GLU A 26 -1.50 17.10 19.81
N GLN A 27 -0.83 17.53 18.72
CA GLN A 27 -1.36 18.56 17.83
C GLN A 27 -2.66 18.11 17.13
N ALA A 28 -2.76 16.84 16.73
CA ALA A 28 -3.98 16.31 16.11
C ALA A 28 -5.17 16.37 17.07
N ALA A 29 -4.97 15.99 18.34
CA ALA A 29 -6.02 16.04 19.35
C ALA A 29 -6.46 17.47 19.69
N GLU A 30 -5.54 18.42 19.70
CA GLU A 30 -5.86 19.84 19.92
C GLU A 30 -6.61 20.43 18.72
N LEU A 31 -6.07 20.24 17.51
CA LEU A 31 -6.59 20.86 16.29
C LEU A 31 -7.92 20.26 15.83
N TYR A 32 -8.12 18.96 16.02
CA TYR A 32 -9.29 18.21 15.57
C TYR A 32 -10.12 17.66 16.73
N SER A 33 -10.22 18.44 17.82
CA SER A 33 -10.84 18.03 19.08
C SER A 33 -12.31 17.59 18.96
N ASP A 34 -13.03 18.08 17.95
CA ASP A 34 -14.43 17.78 17.66
C ASP A 34 -14.63 16.64 16.64
N ARG A 35 -13.53 16.06 16.14
CA ARG A 35 -13.59 15.05 15.08
C ARG A 35 -13.38 13.63 15.61
N ILE A 36 -13.96 12.69 14.89
CA ILE A 36 -13.70 11.26 15.04
C ILE A 36 -12.36 10.95 14.34
N ALA A 37 -11.46 10.27 15.04
CA ALA A 37 -10.21 9.76 14.49
C ALA A 37 -10.41 8.37 13.88
N TYR A 38 -11.05 7.47 14.64
CA TYR A 38 -11.31 6.10 14.20
C TYR A 38 -12.74 5.69 14.49
N SER A 39 -13.30 4.88 13.58
CA SER A 39 -14.57 4.20 13.81
C SER A 39 -14.50 2.75 13.34
N TYR A 40 -15.24 1.85 14.02
CA TYR A 40 -15.23 0.43 13.72
C TYR A 40 -16.42 -0.28 14.35
N LYS A 41 -16.67 -1.52 13.94
CA LYS A 41 -17.61 -2.43 14.59
C LYS A 41 -16.85 -3.46 15.41
N LYS A 42 -17.26 -3.73 16.65
CA LYS A 42 -16.66 -4.80 17.46
C LYS A 42 -16.81 -6.15 16.77
N ASN A 43 -18.02 -6.45 16.25
CA ASN A 43 -18.25 -7.56 15.36
C ASN A 43 -18.79 -7.05 14.03
N PRO A 44 -18.40 -7.66 12.88
CA PRO A 44 -18.84 -7.18 11.56
C PRO A 44 -20.36 -7.16 11.35
N ARG A 45 -21.11 -7.96 12.14
CA ARG A 45 -22.57 -8.08 12.06
C ARG A 45 -23.31 -7.11 12.97
N ASP A 46 -22.62 -6.44 13.88
CA ASP A 46 -23.24 -5.48 14.80
C ASP A 46 -23.86 -4.31 14.02
N SER A 47 -24.93 -3.76 14.52
CA SER A 47 -25.50 -2.51 14.02
C SER A 47 -24.75 -1.28 14.56
N GLU A 48 -24.17 -1.42 15.75
CA GLU A 48 -23.45 -0.35 16.46
C GLU A 48 -22.06 -0.13 15.89
N VAL A 49 -21.69 1.14 15.72
CA VAL A 49 -20.36 1.59 15.34
C VAL A 49 -19.74 2.29 16.54
N VAL A 50 -18.60 1.80 16.99
CA VAL A 50 -17.76 2.48 17.97
C VAL A 50 -17.05 3.62 17.29
N SER A 51 -17.07 4.81 17.90
CA SER A 51 -16.38 6.00 17.40
C SER A 51 -15.43 6.51 18.46
N VAL A 52 -14.20 6.80 18.06
CA VAL A 52 -13.13 7.32 18.92
C VAL A 52 -12.72 8.69 18.40
N THR A 53 -12.81 9.72 19.23
CA THR A 53 -12.38 11.08 18.89
C THR A 53 -10.86 11.22 18.94
N PHE A 54 -10.31 12.28 18.32
CA PHE A 54 -8.87 12.58 18.42
C PHE A 54 -8.38 12.77 19.87
N PRO A 55 -9.11 13.47 20.77
CA PRO A 55 -8.75 13.52 22.17
C PRO A 55 -8.74 12.14 22.86
N GLN A 56 -9.72 11.27 22.57
CA GLN A 56 -9.72 9.91 23.12
C GLN A 56 -8.54 9.09 22.60
N LEU A 57 -8.23 9.16 21.30
CA LEU A 57 -7.05 8.53 20.72
C LEU A 57 -5.77 8.98 21.43
N ARG A 58 -5.59 10.29 21.63
CA ARG A 58 -4.44 10.85 22.36
C ARG A 58 -4.35 10.26 23.76
N ASP A 59 -5.44 10.25 24.51
CA ASP A 59 -5.44 9.80 25.91
C ASP A 59 -5.13 8.29 26.00
N ASP A 60 -5.63 7.48 25.06
CA ASP A 60 -5.32 6.05 24.98
C ASP A 60 -3.85 5.81 24.61
N VAL A 61 -3.33 6.56 23.60
CA VAL A 61 -1.92 6.48 23.19
C VAL A 61 -0.99 6.96 24.31
N ARG A 62 -1.31 8.04 25.01
CA ARG A 62 -0.57 8.52 26.20
C ARG A 62 -0.50 7.44 27.28
N GLY A 63 -1.65 6.85 27.59
CA GLY A 63 -1.71 5.77 28.56
C GLY A 63 -0.79 4.61 28.17
N LEU A 64 -0.95 4.09 26.98
CA LEU A 64 -0.15 2.94 26.51
C LEU A 64 1.35 3.27 26.42
N ALA A 65 1.71 4.46 25.92
CA ALA A 65 3.10 4.89 25.85
C ALA A 65 3.72 5.04 27.26
N THR A 66 2.99 5.62 28.20
CA THR A 66 3.44 5.73 29.60
C THR A 66 3.67 4.36 30.22
N GLU A 67 2.79 3.40 29.95
CA GLU A 67 2.96 2.01 30.41
C GLU A 67 4.24 1.39 29.84
N PHE A 68 4.49 1.54 28.53
CA PHE A 68 5.71 1.02 27.88
C PHE A 68 6.98 1.71 28.41
N ILE A 69 6.94 3.01 28.60
CA ILE A 69 8.07 3.77 29.19
C ILE A 69 8.35 3.26 30.61
N SER A 70 7.30 3.11 31.45
CA SER A 70 7.47 2.63 32.84
C SER A 70 8.00 1.21 32.94
N ARG A 71 7.80 0.38 31.91
CA ARG A 71 8.36 -0.98 31.81
C ARG A 71 9.79 -1.01 31.24
N GLY A 72 10.34 0.15 30.84
CA GLY A 72 11.67 0.22 30.26
C GLY A 72 11.80 -0.39 28.86
N TYR A 73 10.74 -0.25 28.03
CA TYR A 73 10.73 -0.80 26.67
C TYR A 73 11.44 0.09 25.64
N ASP A 74 12.07 1.17 26.07
CA ASP A 74 12.94 1.97 25.21
C ASP A 74 14.00 1.08 24.53
N SER A 75 14.19 1.27 23.24
CA SER A 75 15.09 0.47 22.39
C SER A 75 14.77 -1.03 22.30
N LYS A 76 13.73 -1.52 22.99
CA LYS A 76 13.26 -2.90 22.85
C LYS A 76 12.47 -3.07 21.57
N LYS A 77 12.66 -4.19 20.89
CA LYS A 77 11.94 -4.49 19.65
C LYS A 77 10.65 -5.25 19.96
N CYS A 78 9.53 -4.72 19.47
CA CYS A 78 8.20 -5.30 19.61
C CYS A 78 7.73 -5.91 18.30
N ALA A 79 7.53 -7.23 18.25
CA ALA A 79 6.81 -7.86 17.14
C ALA A 79 5.31 -7.61 17.31
N LEU A 80 4.72 -6.83 16.40
CA LEU A 80 3.29 -6.50 16.37
C LEU A 80 2.61 -7.28 15.24
N ILE A 81 1.77 -8.26 15.59
CA ILE A 81 1.23 -9.27 14.69
C ILE A 81 -0.29 -9.27 14.75
N GLY A 82 -0.96 -8.70 13.76
CA GLY A 82 -2.42 -8.64 13.77
C GLY A 82 -3.02 -7.92 12.58
N LYS A 83 -4.34 -8.00 12.49
CA LYS A 83 -5.13 -7.18 11.57
C LYS A 83 -5.20 -5.75 12.07
N LEU A 84 -5.55 -4.82 11.17
CA LEU A 84 -5.86 -3.46 11.57
C LEU A 84 -7.03 -3.48 12.57
N SER A 85 -6.77 -3.00 13.79
CA SER A 85 -7.73 -2.79 14.86
C SER A 85 -7.40 -1.51 15.60
N TYR A 86 -8.29 -1.05 16.48
CA TYR A 86 -8.03 0.18 17.25
C TYR A 86 -6.84 -0.02 18.21
N SER A 87 -6.72 -1.20 18.83
CA SER A 87 -5.58 -1.52 19.68
C SER A 87 -4.27 -1.61 18.89
N TRP A 88 -4.32 -2.04 17.63
CA TRP A 88 -3.16 -1.99 16.73
C TRP A 88 -2.71 -0.54 16.47
N VAL A 89 -3.67 0.37 16.24
CA VAL A 89 -3.40 1.80 16.06
C VAL A 89 -2.76 2.40 17.32
N CYS A 90 -3.33 2.15 18.51
CA CYS A 90 -2.77 2.62 19.78
C CYS A 90 -1.34 2.08 19.98
N SER A 91 -1.12 0.78 19.69
CA SER A 91 0.20 0.14 19.79
C SER A 91 1.21 0.78 18.86
N TYR A 92 0.83 1.08 17.61
CA TYR A 92 1.70 1.74 16.63
C TYR A 92 2.26 3.07 17.17
N PHE A 93 1.39 3.97 17.59
CA PHE A 93 1.83 5.27 18.08
C PHE A 93 2.55 5.17 19.43
N ALA A 94 2.04 4.36 20.35
CA ALA A 94 2.62 4.22 21.69
C ALA A 94 4.03 3.61 21.67
N LEU A 95 4.29 2.61 20.81
CA LEU A 95 5.62 2.04 20.64
C LEU A 95 6.61 3.08 20.12
N LEU A 96 6.22 3.86 19.11
CA LEU A 96 7.08 4.90 18.55
C LEU A 96 7.36 6.01 19.56
N ILE A 97 6.37 6.43 20.35
CA ILE A 97 6.50 7.46 21.39
C ILE A 97 7.34 6.97 22.56
N SER A 98 7.18 5.72 22.98
CA SER A 98 7.97 5.14 24.08
C SER A 98 9.45 4.94 23.74
N GLY A 99 9.82 5.05 22.46
CA GLY A 99 11.16 4.76 21.96
C GLY A 99 11.42 3.27 21.72
N ALA A 100 10.40 2.40 21.79
CA ALA A 100 10.52 1.03 21.34
C ALA A 100 10.64 0.96 19.80
N VAL A 101 11.21 -0.12 19.30
CA VAL A 101 11.29 -0.39 17.87
C VAL A 101 10.12 -1.26 17.46
N LEU A 102 9.25 -0.74 16.61
CA LEU A 102 8.12 -1.48 16.06
C LEU A 102 8.56 -2.41 14.94
N VAL A 103 8.23 -3.71 15.07
CA VAL A 103 8.43 -4.74 14.05
C VAL A 103 7.05 -5.26 13.61
N PRO A 104 6.41 -4.62 12.63
CA PRO A 104 5.09 -5.04 12.17
C PRO A 104 5.23 -6.28 11.28
N LEU A 105 4.52 -7.36 11.64
CA LEU A 105 4.59 -8.65 10.96
C LEU A 105 3.22 -9.08 10.45
N ASP A 106 3.26 -9.80 9.33
CA ASP A 106 2.07 -10.34 8.70
C ASP A 106 1.55 -11.57 9.45
N LYS A 107 0.33 -11.50 9.95
CA LYS A 107 -0.31 -12.61 10.66
C LYS A 107 -0.58 -13.84 9.78
N GLU A 108 -0.63 -13.67 8.46
CA GLU A 108 -0.87 -14.76 7.50
C GLU A 108 0.40 -15.57 7.19
N TRP A 109 1.56 -15.17 7.70
CA TRP A 109 2.78 -15.96 7.50
C TRP A 109 2.69 -17.33 8.18
N HIS A 110 3.27 -18.33 7.53
CA HIS A 110 3.38 -19.66 8.10
C HIS A 110 4.21 -19.64 9.39
N GLY A 111 3.88 -20.52 10.34
CA GLY A 111 4.47 -20.49 11.67
C GLY A 111 6.00 -20.41 11.68
N LYS A 112 6.67 -21.18 10.80
CA LYS A 112 8.13 -21.15 10.68
C LYS A 112 8.66 -19.80 10.18
N ASP A 113 8.04 -19.22 9.13
CA ASP A 113 8.50 -17.95 8.56
C ASP A 113 8.32 -16.81 9.58
N LEU A 114 7.24 -16.87 10.37
CA LEU A 114 6.97 -15.94 11.45
C LEU A 114 8.03 -16.08 12.56
N ALA A 115 8.30 -17.31 13.03
CA ALA A 115 9.29 -17.58 14.06
C ALA A 115 10.70 -17.13 13.63
N ASP A 116 11.11 -17.50 12.42
CA ASP A 116 12.42 -17.11 11.86
C ASP A 116 12.55 -15.59 11.77
N THR A 117 11.46 -14.87 11.44
CA THR A 117 11.48 -13.42 11.33
C THR A 117 11.50 -12.74 12.70
N VAL A 118 10.72 -13.22 13.67
CA VAL A 118 10.74 -12.74 15.06
C VAL A 118 12.15 -12.87 15.65
N LYS A 119 12.80 -14.03 15.42
CA LYS A 119 14.18 -14.28 15.82
C LYS A 119 15.15 -13.37 15.09
N LYS A 120 15.05 -13.22 13.77
CA LYS A 120 15.90 -12.34 12.96
C LYS A 120 15.76 -10.87 13.38
N ALA A 121 14.56 -10.46 13.77
CA ALA A 121 14.32 -9.12 14.31
C ALA A 121 14.89 -8.93 15.71
N GLU A 122 15.27 -10.02 16.41
CA GLU A 122 15.65 -10.00 17.83
C GLU A 122 14.54 -9.33 18.67
N ALA A 123 13.29 -9.72 18.42
CA ALA A 123 12.16 -9.15 19.14
C ALA A 123 12.28 -9.44 20.65
N SER A 124 12.03 -8.43 21.48
CA SER A 124 12.10 -8.55 22.93
C SER A 124 10.76 -8.90 23.57
N PHE A 125 9.66 -8.55 22.93
CA PHE A 125 8.29 -8.86 23.34
C PHE A 125 7.35 -8.85 22.15
N LEU A 126 6.15 -9.43 22.33
CA LEU A 126 5.16 -9.58 21.27
C LEU A 126 3.82 -8.96 21.67
N ILE A 127 3.16 -8.35 20.69
CA ILE A 127 1.76 -7.94 20.77
C ILE A 127 1.05 -8.62 19.59
N CYS A 128 -0.02 -9.38 19.82
CA CYS A 128 -0.66 -10.11 18.73
C CYS A 128 -2.19 -10.24 18.86
N ASP A 129 -2.84 -10.58 17.75
CA ASP A 129 -4.24 -11.02 17.75
C ASP A 129 -4.38 -12.32 18.54
N GLU A 130 -5.56 -12.57 19.13
CA GLU A 130 -5.83 -13.77 19.93
C GLU A 130 -5.65 -15.08 19.13
N ASP A 131 -6.01 -15.08 17.84
CA ASP A 131 -5.85 -16.22 16.95
C ASP A 131 -4.37 -16.56 16.61
N ILE A 132 -3.44 -15.69 17.00
CA ILE A 132 -1.99 -15.91 16.85
C ILE A 132 -1.32 -16.32 18.16
N LYS A 133 -2.03 -16.24 19.29
CA LYS A 133 -1.45 -16.44 20.62
C LYS A 133 -0.70 -17.77 20.75
N ASP A 134 -1.31 -18.89 20.32
CA ASP A 134 -0.68 -20.21 20.43
C ASP A 134 0.64 -20.27 19.67
N LYS A 135 0.70 -19.68 18.45
CA LYS A 135 1.95 -19.57 17.67
C LYS A 135 2.97 -18.66 18.36
N ALA A 136 2.53 -17.56 18.96
CA ALA A 136 3.40 -16.65 19.69
C ALA A 136 4.00 -17.34 20.93
N ASP A 137 3.21 -18.11 21.67
CA ASP A 137 3.67 -18.89 22.81
C ASP A 137 4.71 -19.97 22.40
N GLU A 138 4.51 -20.64 21.25
CA GLU A 138 5.49 -21.58 20.68
C GLU A 138 6.79 -20.87 20.32
N ILE A 139 6.71 -19.70 19.66
CA ILE A 139 7.89 -18.88 19.29
C ILE A 139 8.68 -18.51 20.54
N ILE A 140 8.04 -18.05 21.60
CA ILE A 140 8.72 -17.70 22.86
C ILE A 140 9.38 -18.93 23.50
N LYS A 141 8.70 -20.08 23.50
CA LYS A 141 9.25 -21.31 24.05
C LYS A 141 10.51 -21.77 23.32
N GLU A 142 10.58 -21.54 22.01
CA GLU A 142 11.75 -21.86 21.18
C GLU A 142 12.85 -20.80 21.23
N ASN A 143 12.54 -19.59 21.68
CA ASN A 143 13.47 -18.45 21.76
C ASN A 143 13.44 -17.83 23.17
N PRO A 144 14.08 -18.45 24.17
CA PRO A 144 14.01 -18.02 25.56
C PRO A 144 14.67 -16.66 25.84
N GLU A 145 15.38 -16.09 24.86
CA GLU A 145 15.91 -14.71 24.89
C GLU A 145 14.79 -13.66 24.70
N ILE A 146 13.62 -14.05 24.23
CA ILE A 146 12.47 -13.16 24.14
C ILE A 146 11.93 -12.93 25.54
N LEU A 147 12.07 -11.72 26.02
CA LEU A 147 11.57 -11.31 27.32
C LEU A 147 10.04 -11.27 27.26
N ALA A 148 9.37 -12.36 27.68
CA ALA A 148 7.91 -12.39 27.79
C ALA A 148 7.39 -11.15 28.56
N PRO A 149 6.15 -10.67 28.33
CA PRO A 149 4.97 -11.44 27.95
C PRO A 149 4.52 -11.24 26.51
N VAL A 150 3.58 -12.12 26.06
CA VAL A 150 2.73 -11.85 24.89
C VAL A 150 1.55 -10.99 25.34
N PHE A 151 1.39 -9.83 24.73
CA PHE A 151 0.21 -9.01 24.93
C PHE A 151 -0.82 -9.25 23.83
N LEU A 152 -2.10 -9.31 24.18
CA LEU A 152 -3.17 -9.47 23.21
C LEU A 152 -3.71 -8.11 22.75
N LEU A 153 -3.94 -7.97 21.45
CA LEU A 153 -4.49 -6.75 20.88
C LEU A 153 -5.91 -6.47 21.41
N GLU A 154 -6.75 -7.48 21.41
CA GLU A 154 -8.16 -7.37 21.83
C GLU A 154 -8.48 -8.49 22.81
N SER A 155 -8.46 -8.20 24.11
CA SER A 155 -8.85 -9.15 25.16
C SER A 155 -9.23 -8.39 26.43
N GLU A 156 -10.04 -9.00 27.28
CA GLU A 156 -10.36 -8.49 28.62
C GLU A 156 -9.32 -8.90 29.68
N ASN A 157 -8.29 -9.66 29.28
CA ASN A 157 -7.25 -10.14 30.19
C ASN A 157 -6.31 -9.01 30.60
N ALA A 158 -5.62 -9.15 31.75
CA ALA A 158 -4.64 -8.20 32.25
C ALA A 158 -3.44 -7.99 31.31
N GLU A 159 -3.13 -8.97 30.47
CA GLU A 159 -2.08 -8.94 29.46
C GLU A 159 -2.65 -8.56 28.08
N SER A 160 -3.38 -7.48 28.00
CA SER A 160 -3.99 -6.98 26.77
C SER A 160 -3.74 -5.49 26.59
N VAL A 161 -3.73 -5.04 25.34
CA VAL A 161 -3.55 -3.61 25.02
C VAL A 161 -4.60 -2.74 25.72
N PRO A 162 -5.91 -3.07 25.74
CA PRO A 162 -6.90 -2.30 26.50
C PRO A 162 -6.56 -2.19 27.98
N SER A 163 -6.13 -3.28 28.62
CA SER A 163 -5.73 -3.26 30.03
C SER A 163 -4.48 -2.40 30.28
N LEU A 164 -3.48 -2.50 29.38
CA LEU A 164 -2.27 -1.68 29.46
C LEU A 164 -2.56 -0.19 29.28
N ILE A 165 -3.50 0.17 28.41
CA ILE A 165 -3.98 1.56 28.26
C ILE A 165 -4.49 2.07 29.60
N GLU A 166 -5.37 1.34 30.28
CA GLU A 166 -5.96 1.77 31.55
C GLU A 166 -4.92 1.82 32.70
N MET A 167 -3.97 0.89 32.72
CA MET A 167 -2.85 0.93 33.67
C MET A 167 -1.98 2.16 33.45
N GLY A 168 -1.64 2.43 32.21
CA GLY A 168 -0.80 3.57 31.84
C GLY A 168 -1.51 4.91 32.04
N LYS A 169 -2.83 5.02 31.82
CA LYS A 169 -3.60 6.24 32.17
C LYS A 169 -3.51 6.58 33.66
N LYS A 170 -3.55 5.56 34.52
CA LYS A 170 -3.37 5.78 35.98
C LYS A 170 -1.96 6.30 36.27
N LYS A 171 -0.92 5.68 35.70
CA LYS A 171 0.45 6.13 35.86
C LYS A 171 0.68 7.54 35.31
N PHE A 172 0.09 7.85 34.15
CA PHE A 172 0.13 9.20 33.58
C PHE A 172 -0.52 10.24 34.49
N ALA A 173 -1.67 9.92 35.11
CA ALA A 173 -2.35 10.79 36.05
C ALA A 173 -1.52 11.01 37.33
N GLU A 174 -0.75 9.99 37.75
CA GLU A 174 0.16 10.08 38.91
C GLU A 174 1.44 10.86 38.58
N ASN A 175 2.00 10.65 37.39
CA ASN A 175 3.23 11.30 36.94
C ASN A 175 3.25 11.46 35.40
N SER A 176 2.77 12.58 34.91
CA SER A 176 2.77 12.90 33.47
C SER A 176 4.14 13.19 32.87
N GLU A 177 5.14 13.52 33.72
CA GLU A 177 6.52 13.77 33.29
C GLU A 177 7.14 12.52 32.65
N LEU A 178 6.76 11.32 33.07
CA LEU A 178 7.18 10.07 32.41
C LEU A 178 6.94 10.09 30.90
N TYR A 179 5.86 10.69 30.47
CA TYR A 179 5.49 10.80 29.06
C TYR A 179 6.11 12.04 28.41
N PHE A 180 6.01 13.21 29.03
CA PHE A 180 6.44 14.47 28.42
C PHE A 180 7.94 14.65 28.39
N ASP A 181 8.66 14.18 29.42
CA ASP A 181 10.12 14.29 29.53
C ASP A 181 10.84 13.16 28.80
N LYS A 182 10.10 12.17 28.28
CA LYS A 182 10.70 11.13 27.44
C LYS A 182 11.33 11.75 26.20
N GLU A 183 12.63 11.71 26.10
CA GLU A 183 13.38 12.13 24.90
C GLU A 183 13.15 11.14 23.75
N ILE A 184 12.77 11.67 22.59
CA ILE A 184 12.51 10.89 21.37
C ILE A 184 13.55 11.29 20.33
N ASP A 185 14.52 10.41 20.08
CA ASP A 185 15.46 10.57 18.97
C ASP A 185 14.81 10.12 17.67
N VAL A 186 14.37 11.09 16.86
CA VAL A 186 13.66 10.85 15.60
C VAL A 186 14.56 10.25 14.51
N LEU A 187 15.89 10.25 14.67
CA LEU A 187 16.85 9.70 13.71
C LEU A 187 17.23 8.26 14.05
N ARG A 188 16.87 7.77 15.23
CA ARG A 188 17.12 6.39 15.65
C ARG A 188 16.16 5.43 14.94
N LEU A 189 16.58 4.15 14.82
CA LEU A 189 15.69 3.07 14.39
C LEU A 189 14.39 3.07 15.18
N ALA A 190 13.26 3.19 14.49
CA ALA A 190 11.92 3.22 15.07
C ALA A 190 10.99 2.12 14.49
N LEU A 191 11.14 1.82 13.19
CA LEU A 191 10.40 0.76 12.51
C LEU A 191 11.38 -0.18 11.81
N LEU A 192 11.15 -1.48 11.98
CA LEU A 192 11.89 -2.54 11.30
C LEU A 192 10.90 -3.35 10.46
N VAL A 193 10.82 -3.06 9.17
CA VAL A 193 9.82 -3.61 8.27
C VAL A 193 10.44 -4.70 7.39
N PHE A 194 9.96 -5.93 7.52
CA PHE A 194 10.44 -7.03 6.68
C PHE A 194 9.73 -7.07 5.34
N THR A 195 10.49 -6.98 4.26
CA THR A 195 9.97 -7.11 2.90
C THR A 195 10.10 -8.56 2.43
N SER A 196 9.13 -9.04 1.65
CA SER A 196 9.23 -10.33 0.95
C SER A 196 10.28 -10.22 -0.17
N GLY A 197 11.56 -10.35 0.18
CA GLY A 197 12.65 -10.25 -0.78
C GLY A 197 12.50 -11.24 -1.94
N THR A 198 12.95 -10.84 -3.13
CA THR A 198 12.97 -11.68 -4.34
C THR A 198 13.81 -12.96 -4.21
N THR A 199 14.63 -13.06 -3.17
CA THR A 199 15.51 -14.20 -2.85
C THR A 199 14.90 -15.17 -1.84
N GLY A 200 13.63 -14.97 -1.41
CA GLY A 200 12.95 -15.84 -0.42
C GLY A 200 13.33 -15.56 1.05
N LYS A 201 14.41 -14.86 1.32
CA LYS A 201 14.76 -14.37 2.66
C LYS A 201 14.44 -12.89 2.77
N GLY A 202 13.40 -12.53 3.50
CA GLY A 202 13.00 -11.13 3.70
C GLY A 202 14.15 -10.28 4.26
N LYS A 203 14.34 -9.05 3.74
CA LYS A 203 15.26 -8.05 4.27
C LYS A 203 14.51 -7.18 5.28
N GLY A 204 15.14 -6.88 6.41
CA GLY A 204 14.62 -5.94 7.40
C GLY A 204 15.01 -4.51 7.04
N VAL A 205 14.05 -3.72 6.58
CA VAL A 205 14.24 -2.29 6.25
C VAL A 205 14.18 -1.48 7.54
N MET A 206 15.22 -0.72 7.83
CA MET A 206 15.32 0.13 9.02
C MET A 206 14.83 1.55 8.72
N LEU A 207 13.74 1.96 9.35
CA LEU A 207 13.20 3.31 9.23
C LEU A 207 13.23 4.03 10.58
N ASN A 208 13.44 5.33 10.53
CA ASN A 208 13.32 6.22 11.68
C ASN A 208 12.02 7.04 11.62
N GLN A 209 11.68 7.74 12.72
CA GLN A 209 10.46 8.56 12.75
C GLN A 209 10.52 9.72 11.76
N ARG A 210 11.72 10.31 11.58
CA ARG A 210 11.92 11.42 10.64
C ARG A 210 11.52 11.04 9.22
N ALA A 211 11.90 9.84 8.77
CA ALA A 211 11.55 9.35 7.44
C ALA A 211 10.04 9.29 7.23
N VAL A 212 9.30 8.69 8.18
CA VAL A 212 7.83 8.57 8.08
C VAL A 212 7.15 9.94 8.17
N LEU A 213 7.56 10.80 9.11
CA LEU A 213 6.92 12.11 9.31
C LEU A 213 7.17 13.04 8.13
N SER A 214 8.40 13.10 7.59
CA SER A 214 8.70 13.96 6.45
C SER A 214 8.00 13.51 5.17
N ASP A 215 7.92 12.19 4.94
CA ASP A 215 7.19 11.60 3.83
C ASP A 215 5.68 11.97 3.87
N MET A 216 5.04 11.76 5.02
CA MET A 216 3.63 12.11 5.18
C MET A 216 3.39 13.61 5.10
N ALA A 217 4.24 14.44 5.73
CA ALA A 217 4.10 15.89 5.69
C ALA A 217 4.19 16.46 4.26
N ASP A 218 4.99 15.84 3.39
CA ASP A 218 5.13 16.27 2.01
C ASP A 218 4.02 15.72 1.11
N SER A 219 3.73 14.42 1.19
CA SER A 219 2.78 13.73 0.30
C SER A 219 1.34 14.23 0.42
N ILE A 220 0.90 14.65 1.61
CA ILE A 220 -0.47 15.15 1.83
C ILE A 220 -0.81 16.42 1.03
N GLN A 221 0.19 17.20 0.60
CA GLN A 221 0.00 18.44 -0.14
C GLN A 221 -0.53 18.23 -1.56
N TYR A 222 -0.38 17.04 -2.10
CA TYR A 222 -0.73 16.71 -3.49
C TYR A 222 -2.18 16.22 -3.64
N ILE A 223 -2.82 15.83 -2.53
CA ILE A 223 -4.06 15.07 -2.55
C ILE A 223 -5.20 15.84 -1.88
N ASP A 224 -6.35 15.90 -2.57
CA ASP A 224 -7.60 16.42 -2.02
C ASP A 224 -8.25 15.32 -1.16
N PHE A 225 -7.82 15.23 0.09
CA PHE A 225 -8.37 14.31 1.05
C PHE A 225 -9.73 14.80 1.57
N SER A 226 -10.66 13.90 1.70
CA SER A 226 -11.92 14.15 2.40
C SER A 226 -11.77 13.85 3.90
N ALA A 227 -12.78 14.26 4.67
CA ALA A 227 -12.79 14.05 6.12
C ALA A 227 -12.91 12.58 6.55
N LYS A 228 -13.21 11.64 5.63
CA LYS A 228 -13.47 10.24 5.97
C LYS A 228 -12.98 9.26 4.91
N THR A 229 -12.37 8.16 5.35
CA THR A 229 -11.94 7.02 4.53
C THR A 229 -12.30 5.68 5.17
N VAL A 230 -12.09 4.59 4.43
CA VAL A 230 -12.14 3.20 4.93
C VAL A 230 -10.75 2.60 4.84
N GLY A 231 -10.20 2.21 5.99
CA GLY A 231 -8.89 1.56 6.10
C GLY A 231 -9.00 0.07 5.77
N VAL A 232 -8.48 -0.33 4.62
CA VAL A 232 -8.51 -1.72 4.13
C VAL A 232 -7.12 -2.31 3.92
N LEU A 233 -6.08 -1.48 3.97
CA LEU A 233 -4.70 -1.92 3.73
C LEU A 233 -4.14 -2.64 4.97
N PRO A 234 -3.34 -3.70 4.77
CA PRO A 234 -2.66 -4.37 5.87
C PRO A 234 -1.72 -3.42 6.62
N PRO A 235 -1.82 -3.32 7.96
CA PRO A 235 -1.07 -2.33 8.72
C PRO A 235 0.42 -2.66 8.88
N HIS A 236 0.83 -3.89 8.61
CA HIS A 236 2.25 -4.30 8.65
C HIS A 236 3.06 -3.80 7.45
N HIS A 237 2.41 -3.32 6.39
CA HIS A 237 3.07 -2.63 5.29
C HIS A 237 3.13 -1.12 5.52
N THR A 238 4.24 -0.47 5.14
CA THR A 238 4.40 0.99 5.28
C THR A 238 3.29 1.77 4.58
N PHE A 239 2.80 1.31 3.43
CA PHE A 239 1.65 1.93 2.77
C PHE A 239 0.37 1.88 3.63
N GLY A 240 0.17 0.81 4.41
CA GLY A 240 -0.90 0.72 5.40
C GLY A 240 -0.64 1.57 6.64
N SER A 241 0.52 1.42 7.29
CA SER A 241 0.81 2.13 8.54
C SER A 241 1.13 3.61 8.33
N SER A 242 2.06 3.97 7.45
CA SER A 242 2.43 5.38 7.27
C SER A 242 1.27 6.20 6.70
N VAL A 243 0.66 5.76 5.59
CA VAL A 243 -0.40 6.56 4.93
C VAL A 243 -1.70 6.52 5.71
N ILE A 244 -2.20 5.33 6.13
CA ILE A 244 -3.51 5.22 6.79
C ILE A 244 -3.47 5.70 8.24
N LEU A 245 -2.38 5.51 8.99
CA LEU A 245 -2.34 5.94 10.38
C LEU A 245 -1.72 7.33 10.49
N THR A 246 -0.44 7.48 10.16
CA THR A 246 0.29 8.74 10.33
C THR A 246 -0.26 9.84 9.44
N GLY A 247 -0.47 9.56 8.14
CA GLY A 247 -0.99 10.55 7.19
C GLY A 247 -2.40 11.04 7.55
N HIS A 248 -3.34 10.13 7.87
CA HIS A 248 -4.71 10.53 8.22
C HIS A 248 -4.80 11.22 9.59
N ALA A 249 -3.97 10.82 10.56
CA ALA A 249 -3.90 11.54 11.83
C ALA A 249 -3.42 12.99 11.63
N SER A 250 -2.44 13.22 10.75
CA SER A 250 -1.90 14.56 10.50
C SER A 250 -2.90 15.54 9.88
N ILE A 251 -3.89 15.04 9.12
CA ILE A 251 -4.93 15.85 8.46
C ILE A 251 -6.27 15.84 9.17
N GLY A 252 -6.42 15.10 10.27
CA GLY A 252 -7.68 15.01 11.03
C GLY A 252 -8.80 14.30 10.28
N ALA A 253 -8.47 13.31 9.46
CA ALA A 253 -9.46 12.51 8.74
C ALA A 253 -9.84 11.25 9.52
N GLU A 254 -11.14 10.94 9.54
CA GLU A 254 -11.67 9.73 10.14
C GLU A 254 -11.28 8.51 9.31
N VAL A 255 -10.74 7.48 9.96
CA VAL A 255 -10.48 6.17 9.37
C VAL A 255 -11.49 5.16 9.93
N TYR A 256 -12.42 4.69 9.09
CA TYR A 256 -13.23 3.53 9.44
C TYR A 256 -12.41 2.26 9.24
N ILE A 257 -12.17 1.51 10.30
CA ILE A 257 -11.44 0.25 10.29
C ILE A 257 -12.32 -0.85 9.70
N SER A 258 -11.96 -1.34 8.52
CA SER A 258 -12.72 -2.38 7.81
C SER A 258 -12.59 -3.73 8.50
N ALA A 259 -13.68 -4.47 8.55
CA ALA A 259 -13.69 -5.86 9.02
C ALA A 259 -13.10 -6.86 7.98
N GLY A 260 -12.65 -6.36 6.82
CA GLY A 260 -11.98 -7.10 5.77
C GLY A 260 -12.74 -7.21 4.45
N LEU A 261 -12.10 -7.82 3.45
CA LEU A 261 -12.55 -7.87 2.06
C LEU A 261 -14.01 -8.31 1.86
N LYS A 262 -14.48 -9.23 2.69
CA LYS A 262 -15.87 -9.73 2.63
C LYS A 262 -16.90 -8.65 2.92
N TYR A 263 -16.57 -7.69 3.78
CA TYR A 263 -17.48 -6.67 4.30
C TYR A 263 -17.33 -5.32 3.61
N VAL A 264 -16.21 -5.05 2.97
CA VAL A 264 -15.84 -3.74 2.43
C VAL A 264 -16.92 -3.11 1.53
N SER A 265 -17.59 -3.89 0.68
CA SER A 265 -18.64 -3.36 -0.21
C SER A 265 -19.85 -2.80 0.55
N ASN A 266 -20.21 -3.39 1.69
CA ASN A 266 -21.29 -2.91 2.54
C ASN A 266 -20.83 -1.73 3.40
N GLU A 267 -19.59 -1.78 3.87
CA GLU A 267 -18.97 -0.71 4.66
C GLU A 267 -18.83 0.56 3.84
N LEU A 268 -18.40 0.49 2.58
CA LEU A 268 -18.34 1.66 1.68
C LEU A 268 -19.69 2.36 1.55
N LYS A 269 -20.78 1.60 1.41
CA LYS A 269 -22.14 2.16 1.34
C LYS A 269 -22.59 2.80 2.64
N ALA A 270 -22.23 2.22 3.79
CA ALA A 270 -22.62 2.72 5.10
C ALA A 270 -21.78 3.93 5.51
N VAL A 271 -20.46 3.87 5.31
CA VAL A 271 -19.49 4.90 5.72
C VAL A 271 -19.50 6.11 4.79
N LYS A 272 -19.77 5.90 3.49
CA LYS A 272 -19.76 6.93 2.44
C LYS A 272 -18.45 7.71 2.41
N PRO A 273 -17.29 7.04 2.20
CA PRO A 273 -16.01 7.71 2.20
C PRO A 273 -15.90 8.67 1.02
N GLY A 274 -15.22 9.79 1.21
CA GLY A 274 -14.95 10.72 0.11
C GLY A 274 -13.65 10.42 -0.63
N HIS A 275 -12.73 9.69 0.02
CA HIS A 275 -11.51 9.17 -0.60
C HIS A 275 -11.21 7.75 -0.12
N LEU A 276 -10.38 7.02 -0.88
CA LEU A 276 -9.88 5.69 -0.52
C LEU A 276 -8.38 5.60 -0.87
N VAL A 277 -7.64 4.84 -0.07
CA VAL A 277 -6.26 4.44 -0.36
C VAL A 277 -6.26 2.93 -0.57
N LEU A 278 -5.91 2.49 -1.77
CA LEU A 278 -6.09 1.11 -2.23
C LEU A 278 -4.85 0.60 -2.98
N VAL A 279 -4.74 -0.71 -3.13
CA VAL A 279 -3.89 -1.31 -4.16
C VAL A 279 -4.72 -1.62 -5.42
N PRO A 280 -4.12 -1.74 -6.62
CA PRO A 280 -4.83 -1.94 -7.89
C PRO A 280 -5.88 -3.05 -7.86
N LEU A 281 -5.60 -4.18 -7.19
CA LEU A 281 -6.51 -5.32 -7.10
C LEU A 281 -7.92 -4.96 -6.59
N TYR A 282 -8.03 -4.04 -5.64
CA TYR A 282 -9.35 -3.57 -5.16
C TYR A 282 -10.11 -2.84 -6.27
N LEU A 283 -9.43 -1.94 -6.99
CA LEU A 283 -10.03 -1.21 -8.10
C LEU A 283 -10.45 -2.13 -9.25
N GLU A 284 -9.60 -3.10 -9.59
CA GLU A 284 -9.90 -4.13 -10.57
C GLU A 284 -11.14 -4.96 -10.17
N THR A 285 -11.20 -5.37 -8.89
CA THR A 285 -12.33 -6.12 -8.36
C THR A 285 -13.62 -5.31 -8.42
N PHE A 286 -13.57 -4.04 -8.04
CA PHE A 286 -14.73 -3.15 -8.14
C PHE A 286 -15.14 -2.92 -9.60
N TYR A 287 -14.18 -2.66 -10.48
CA TYR A 287 -14.41 -2.49 -11.91
C TYR A 287 -15.14 -3.69 -12.52
N ARG A 288 -14.61 -4.92 -12.30
CA ARG A 288 -15.23 -6.16 -12.79
C ARG A 288 -16.66 -6.34 -12.25
N LYS A 289 -16.88 -6.12 -10.95
CA LYS A 289 -18.23 -6.21 -10.34
C LYS A 289 -19.20 -5.20 -10.94
N ILE A 290 -18.75 -3.97 -11.18
CA ILE A 290 -19.58 -2.91 -11.80
C ILE A 290 -19.94 -3.29 -13.24
N LEU A 291 -18.96 -3.71 -14.05
CA LEU A 291 -19.20 -4.14 -15.43
C LEU A 291 -20.17 -5.32 -15.49
N ALA A 292 -19.99 -6.32 -14.62
CA ALA A 292 -20.91 -7.47 -14.54
C ALA A 292 -22.34 -7.03 -14.20
N ASN A 293 -22.52 -6.08 -13.28
CA ASN A 293 -23.83 -5.52 -12.94
C ASN A 293 -24.45 -4.71 -14.09
N ILE A 294 -23.65 -3.90 -14.80
CA ILE A 294 -24.10 -3.16 -16.00
C ILE A 294 -24.56 -4.15 -17.07
N LYS A 295 -23.80 -5.22 -17.31
CA LYS A 295 -24.11 -6.27 -18.30
C LYS A 295 -25.40 -7.02 -17.92
N SER A 296 -25.54 -7.43 -16.66
CA SER A 296 -26.73 -8.15 -16.19
C SER A 296 -28.03 -7.33 -16.35
N LYS A 297 -27.91 -6.00 -16.33
CA LYS A 297 -29.03 -5.07 -16.55
C LYS A 297 -29.23 -4.68 -18.03
N GLY A 298 -28.40 -5.17 -18.95
CA GLY A 298 -28.42 -4.82 -20.37
C GLY A 298 -28.13 -3.34 -20.67
N LYS A 299 -27.40 -2.65 -19.75
CA LYS A 299 -27.15 -1.20 -19.83
C LYS A 299 -25.80 -0.83 -20.47
N GLU A 300 -25.04 -1.79 -21.03
CA GLU A 300 -23.68 -1.57 -21.54
C GLU A 300 -23.60 -0.45 -22.59
N LYS A 301 -24.46 -0.54 -23.63
CA LYS A 301 -24.51 0.47 -24.69
C LYS A 301 -24.94 1.85 -24.18
N LEU A 302 -25.85 1.88 -23.19
CA LEU A 302 -26.31 3.12 -22.57
C LEU A 302 -25.19 3.79 -21.79
N VAL A 303 -24.52 3.05 -20.91
CA VAL A 303 -23.39 3.56 -20.10
C VAL A 303 -22.25 4.06 -20.99
N ALA A 304 -21.86 3.29 -22.01
CA ALA A 304 -20.83 3.71 -22.97
C ALA A 304 -21.20 5.02 -23.71
N ARG A 305 -22.48 5.16 -24.13
CA ARG A 305 -22.98 6.39 -24.77
C ARG A 305 -22.97 7.56 -23.80
N MET A 306 -23.43 7.36 -22.56
CA MET A 306 -23.42 8.39 -21.52
C MET A 306 -22.01 8.85 -21.20
N MET A 307 -21.03 7.94 -21.12
CA MET A 307 -19.61 8.28 -20.93
C MET A 307 -19.09 9.18 -22.06
N LYS A 308 -19.36 8.81 -23.33
CA LYS A 308 -18.95 9.63 -24.49
C LYS A 308 -19.54 11.05 -24.43
N ILE A 309 -20.85 11.16 -24.13
CA ILE A 309 -21.54 12.44 -24.01
C ILE A 309 -20.96 13.25 -22.82
N SER A 310 -20.81 12.63 -21.66
CA SER A 310 -20.25 13.27 -20.47
C SER A 310 -18.82 13.80 -20.73
N ASN A 311 -17.95 13.00 -21.33
CA ASN A 311 -16.59 13.38 -21.65
C ASN A 311 -16.52 14.49 -22.71
N PHE A 312 -17.48 14.52 -23.65
CA PHE A 312 -17.59 15.62 -24.61
C PHE A 312 -17.99 16.94 -23.92
N LEU A 313 -19.02 16.90 -23.06
CA LEU A 313 -19.53 18.08 -22.34
C LEU A 313 -18.49 18.66 -21.36
N ARG A 314 -17.66 17.80 -20.76
CA ARG A 314 -16.55 18.22 -19.88
C ARG A 314 -15.55 19.16 -20.58
N LYS A 315 -15.35 19.01 -21.90
CA LYS A 315 -14.49 19.93 -22.68
C LYS A 315 -15.02 21.37 -22.67
N PHE A 316 -16.31 21.55 -22.40
CA PHE A 316 -16.96 22.85 -22.28
C PHE A 316 -17.25 23.24 -20.82
N GLY A 317 -16.61 22.56 -19.85
CA GLY A 317 -16.77 22.85 -18.42
C GLY A 317 -18.05 22.29 -17.79
N ILE A 318 -18.85 21.48 -18.52
CA ILE A 318 -20.10 20.91 -18.03
C ILE A 318 -19.85 19.50 -17.53
N ASP A 319 -19.85 19.31 -16.20
CA ASP A 319 -19.67 18.00 -15.55
C ASP A 319 -21.02 17.37 -15.13
N LEU A 320 -21.44 16.34 -15.83
CA LEU A 320 -22.67 15.60 -15.58
C LEU A 320 -22.40 14.19 -14.98
N ARG A 321 -21.16 13.86 -14.63
CA ARG A 321 -20.80 12.51 -14.17
C ARG A 321 -21.60 12.08 -12.93
N LYS A 322 -21.73 12.97 -11.94
CA LYS A 322 -22.53 12.67 -10.72
C LYS A 322 -23.99 12.38 -11.06
N LYS A 323 -24.58 13.11 -12.02
CA LYS A 323 -25.97 12.92 -12.46
C LYS A 323 -26.15 11.64 -13.29
N PHE A 324 -25.24 11.34 -14.20
CA PHE A 324 -25.35 10.20 -15.11
C PHE A 324 -25.02 8.87 -14.45
N PHE A 325 -24.07 8.85 -13.51
CA PHE A 325 -23.51 7.64 -12.92
C PHE A 325 -23.80 7.51 -11.43
N GLY A 326 -24.80 8.22 -10.89
CA GLY A 326 -25.19 8.17 -9.48
C GLY A 326 -25.43 6.73 -8.99
N GLU A 327 -26.19 5.92 -9.76
CA GLU A 327 -26.45 4.51 -9.42
C GLU A 327 -25.17 3.67 -9.30
N ILE A 328 -24.15 3.94 -10.14
CA ILE A 328 -22.85 3.25 -10.07
C ILE A 328 -22.07 3.75 -8.86
N ARG A 329 -22.09 5.05 -8.59
CA ARG A 329 -21.39 5.68 -7.47
C ARG A 329 -21.94 5.25 -6.10
N GLU A 330 -23.24 4.89 -6.03
CA GLU A 330 -23.85 4.33 -4.80
C GLU A 330 -23.20 3.02 -4.35
N ALA A 331 -22.53 2.29 -5.24
CA ALA A 331 -21.72 1.13 -4.84
C ALA A 331 -20.59 1.50 -3.86
N PHE A 332 -20.16 2.77 -3.88
CA PHE A 332 -19.13 3.36 -3.02
C PHE A 332 -19.72 4.34 -1.98
N GLY A 333 -21.05 4.33 -1.78
CA GLY A 333 -21.75 5.24 -0.87
C GLY A 333 -22.07 6.63 -1.44
N GLY A 334 -21.84 6.87 -2.74
CA GLY A 334 -22.23 8.10 -3.46
C GLY A 334 -21.27 9.28 -3.35
N GLU A 335 -20.48 9.35 -2.27
CA GLU A 335 -19.61 10.51 -1.96
C GLU A 335 -18.16 10.36 -2.41
N LEU A 336 -17.74 9.18 -2.87
CA LEU A 336 -16.36 8.93 -3.27
C LEU A 336 -15.94 9.84 -4.44
N LYS A 337 -14.87 10.61 -4.24
CA LYS A 337 -14.29 11.55 -5.22
C LYS A 337 -12.92 11.11 -5.71
N THR A 338 -12.09 10.59 -4.80
CA THR A 338 -10.68 10.32 -5.06
C THR A 338 -10.32 8.91 -4.61
N VAL A 339 -9.54 8.20 -5.41
CA VAL A 339 -8.87 6.97 -5.03
C VAL A 339 -7.38 7.13 -5.27
N ILE A 340 -6.60 6.88 -4.24
CA ILE A 340 -5.15 6.84 -4.30
C ILE A 340 -4.75 5.37 -4.45
N SER A 341 -4.05 5.04 -5.53
CA SER A 341 -3.59 3.69 -5.83
C SER A 341 -2.07 3.61 -5.84
N GLY A 342 -1.52 2.63 -5.11
CA GLY A 342 -0.08 2.42 -5.01
C GLY A 342 0.28 0.94 -4.88
N GLY A 343 1.58 0.64 -4.89
CA GLY A 343 2.13 -0.71 -4.67
C GLY A 343 2.22 -1.60 -5.91
N ALA A 344 1.48 -1.29 -6.99
CA ALA A 344 1.59 -1.95 -8.29
C ALA A 344 1.06 -1.02 -9.41
N PRO A 345 1.40 -1.27 -10.68
CA PRO A 345 0.85 -0.53 -11.81
C PRO A 345 -0.68 -0.65 -11.87
N LEU A 346 -1.35 0.42 -12.27
CA LEU A 346 -2.80 0.45 -12.47
C LEU A 346 -3.12 0.58 -13.96
N ASN A 347 -4.00 -0.30 -14.46
CA ASN A 347 -4.39 -0.31 -15.86
C ASN A 347 -5.10 0.98 -16.25
N LYS A 348 -4.70 1.55 -17.40
CA LYS A 348 -5.25 2.80 -17.94
C LYS A 348 -6.77 2.72 -18.16
N GLU A 349 -7.30 1.59 -18.62
CA GLU A 349 -8.74 1.43 -18.86
C GLU A 349 -9.53 1.58 -17.57
N ILE A 350 -9.02 1.07 -16.45
CA ILE A 350 -9.63 1.20 -15.13
C ILE A 350 -9.59 2.67 -14.68
N VAL A 351 -8.46 3.34 -14.87
CA VAL A 351 -8.33 4.78 -14.56
C VAL A 351 -9.35 5.59 -15.37
N ASP A 352 -9.42 5.35 -16.68
CA ASP A 352 -10.34 6.06 -17.59
C ASP A 352 -11.81 5.79 -17.24
N PHE A 353 -12.14 4.57 -16.83
CA PHE A 353 -13.49 4.21 -16.38
C PHE A 353 -13.87 4.97 -15.10
N PHE A 354 -13.04 4.92 -14.07
CA PHE A 354 -13.32 5.60 -12.80
C PHE A 354 -13.39 7.12 -12.99
N ASP A 355 -12.47 7.72 -13.76
CA ASP A 355 -12.59 9.13 -14.11
C ASP A 355 -13.89 9.41 -14.88
N GLY A 356 -14.27 8.53 -15.82
CA GLY A 356 -15.50 8.65 -16.60
C GLY A 356 -16.77 8.66 -15.76
N ILE A 357 -16.81 8.00 -14.61
CA ILE A 357 -17.92 8.02 -13.65
C ILE A 357 -17.76 9.08 -12.54
N GLY A 358 -16.71 9.89 -12.59
CA GLY A 358 -16.47 11.01 -11.67
C GLY A 358 -15.74 10.62 -10.38
N ILE A 359 -14.91 9.58 -10.42
CA ILE A 359 -13.99 9.20 -9.35
C ILE A 359 -12.57 9.35 -9.89
N THR A 360 -11.85 10.34 -9.39
CA THR A 360 -10.46 10.59 -9.80
C THR A 360 -9.54 9.53 -9.21
N THR A 361 -8.75 8.88 -10.05
CA THR A 361 -7.75 7.91 -9.61
C THR A 361 -6.36 8.53 -9.70
N LEU A 362 -5.64 8.54 -8.59
CA LEU A 362 -4.29 9.07 -8.46
C LEU A 362 -3.33 7.90 -8.24
N ASN A 363 -2.33 7.78 -9.08
CA ASN A 363 -1.26 6.81 -8.88
C ASN A 363 -0.20 7.41 -7.97
N GLY A 364 0.35 6.57 -7.06
CA GLY A 364 1.54 6.84 -6.29
C GLY A 364 2.58 5.74 -6.51
N TYR A 365 3.84 6.11 -6.43
CA TYR A 365 4.98 5.21 -6.47
C TYR A 365 5.79 5.34 -5.21
N GLY A 366 6.23 4.20 -4.73
CA GLY A 366 7.08 4.12 -3.57
C GLY A 366 7.44 2.69 -3.18
N ILE A 367 8.36 2.60 -2.25
CA ILE A 367 8.95 1.37 -1.75
C ILE A 367 9.14 1.48 -0.25
N THR A 368 9.21 0.36 0.43
CA THR A 368 9.37 0.32 1.89
C THR A 368 10.62 1.09 2.34
N GLU A 369 11.69 1.00 1.56
CA GLU A 369 12.98 1.67 1.79
C GLU A 369 12.92 3.21 1.71
N CYS A 370 11.77 3.78 1.27
CA CYS A 370 11.52 5.22 1.19
C CYS A 370 10.28 5.68 1.98
N ALA A 371 9.82 4.97 2.99
CA ALA A 371 8.88 5.27 4.07
C ALA A 371 7.39 5.62 3.78
N PRO A 372 6.67 5.34 2.70
CA PRO A 372 7.09 4.62 1.51
C PRO A 372 7.10 5.45 0.21
N ILE A 373 6.67 6.73 0.19
CA ILE A 373 6.29 7.47 -1.03
C ILE A 373 7.49 8.21 -1.63
N ILE A 374 7.70 8.07 -2.94
CA ILE A 374 8.69 8.82 -3.72
C ILE A 374 7.99 9.83 -4.64
N ALA A 375 6.85 9.43 -5.22
CA ALA A 375 6.08 10.26 -6.11
C ALA A 375 4.58 9.98 -5.98
N VAL A 376 3.74 10.99 -6.12
CA VAL A 376 2.29 10.84 -6.11
C VAL A 376 1.61 11.86 -7.02
N ASN A 377 0.60 11.42 -7.78
CA ASN A 377 -0.16 12.30 -8.65
C ASN A 377 -0.92 13.37 -7.87
N HIS A 378 -1.02 14.54 -8.48
CA HIS A 378 -1.64 15.71 -7.86
C HIS A 378 -3.13 15.78 -8.22
N SER A 379 -4.02 15.91 -7.23
CA SER A 379 -5.48 15.94 -7.42
C SER A 379 -5.98 16.97 -8.43
N LYS A 380 -5.32 18.12 -8.52
CA LYS A 380 -5.69 19.20 -9.46
C LYS A 380 -4.93 19.16 -10.78
N LYS A 381 -3.83 18.40 -10.84
CA LYS A 381 -2.93 18.32 -12.02
C LYS A 381 -2.57 16.87 -12.31
N ASN A 382 -3.57 15.97 -12.24
CA ASN A 382 -3.36 14.55 -12.50
C ASN A 382 -2.82 14.32 -13.92
N ARG A 383 -1.79 13.49 -14.04
CA ARG A 383 -1.17 13.09 -15.31
C ARG A 383 -1.27 11.57 -15.46
N PRO A 384 -2.34 11.08 -16.09
CA PRO A 384 -2.52 9.65 -16.33
C PRO A 384 -1.31 9.05 -17.05
N GLY A 385 -0.89 7.87 -16.60
CA GLY A 385 0.30 7.18 -17.14
C GLY A 385 1.59 7.49 -16.36
N SER A 386 1.65 8.60 -15.59
CA SER A 386 2.72 8.83 -14.62
C SER A 386 2.29 8.41 -13.22
N VAL A 387 3.27 8.28 -12.31
CA VAL A 387 3.03 8.14 -10.88
C VAL A 387 3.04 9.49 -10.15
N GLY A 388 3.08 10.59 -10.89
CA GLY A 388 3.05 11.97 -10.39
C GLY A 388 4.42 12.61 -10.25
N PRO A 389 4.45 13.87 -9.78
CA PRO A 389 5.71 14.54 -9.46
C PRO A 389 6.40 13.85 -8.28
N VAL A 390 7.73 13.88 -8.32
CA VAL A 390 8.58 13.49 -7.20
C VAL A 390 8.30 14.41 -6.00
N LEU A 391 8.26 13.84 -4.81
CA LEU A 391 8.08 14.60 -3.56
C LEU A 391 9.19 15.66 -3.39
N SER A 392 8.86 16.78 -2.76
CA SER A 392 9.82 17.89 -2.61
C SER A 392 10.96 17.57 -1.64
N ILE A 393 10.83 16.53 -0.84
CA ILE A 393 11.85 16.03 0.08
C ILE A 393 12.86 15.10 -0.60
N ASP A 394 12.61 14.70 -1.85
CA ASP A 394 13.41 13.76 -2.61
C ASP A 394 14.11 14.41 -3.79
N GLU A 395 15.34 13.97 -4.01
CA GLU A 395 16.08 14.14 -5.26
C GLU A 395 16.09 12.80 -6.00
N VAL A 396 15.53 12.79 -7.22
CA VAL A 396 15.49 11.61 -8.08
C VAL A 396 16.42 11.80 -9.27
N LYS A 397 17.27 10.81 -9.53
CA LYS A 397 18.10 10.70 -10.73
C LYS A 397 17.74 9.46 -11.52
N ILE A 398 17.92 9.52 -12.82
CA ILE A 398 17.84 8.36 -13.71
C ILE A 398 19.28 7.97 -14.07
N ASP A 399 19.68 6.80 -13.60
CA ASP A 399 21.04 6.30 -13.85
C ASP A 399 21.13 5.58 -15.19
N ASN A 400 22.24 5.85 -15.92
CA ASN A 400 22.54 5.26 -17.23
C ASN A 400 21.33 5.24 -18.20
N PRO A 401 20.67 6.41 -18.47
CA PRO A 401 19.48 6.45 -19.30
C PRO A 401 19.77 6.01 -20.75
N ASN A 402 18.86 5.21 -21.32
CA ASN A 402 18.87 4.84 -22.73
C ASN A 402 18.42 6.01 -23.64
N GLU A 403 18.27 5.77 -24.95
CA GLU A 403 17.83 6.77 -25.94
C GLU A 403 16.43 7.35 -25.65
N ASP A 404 15.58 6.60 -24.94
CA ASP A 404 14.23 7.01 -24.51
C ASP A 404 14.22 7.73 -23.15
N GLY A 405 15.41 7.91 -22.53
CA GLY A 405 15.58 8.53 -21.22
C GLY A 405 15.24 7.60 -20.06
N GLU A 406 15.15 6.30 -20.27
CA GLU A 406 14.83 5.29 -19.27
C GLU A 406 16.09 4.67 -18.68
N GLY A 407 16.17 4.62 -17.37
CA GLY A 407 17.27 4.03 -16.61
C GLY A 407 16.83 3.70 -15.18
N GLU A 408 17.76 3.26 -14.35
CA GLU A 408 17.46 3.00 -12.94
C GLU A 408 17.08 4.28 -12.21
N ILE A 409 16.03 4.19 -11.41
CA ILE A 409 15.58 5.29 -10.54
C ILE A 409 16.42 5.27 -9.27
N LEU A 410 17.16 6.34 -9.03
CA LEU A 410 17.93 6.58 -7.81
C LEU A 410 17.23 7.65 -6.99
N VAL A 411 17.13 7.43 -5.68
CA VAL A 411 16.42 8.34 -4.76
C VAL A 411 17.33 8.74 -3.60
N LYS A 412 17.37 10.03 -3.30
CA LYS A 412 18.00 10.59 -2.12
C LYS A 412 17.05 11.54 -1.42
N GLY A 413 16.75 11.31 -0.16
CA GLY A 413 15.79 12.12 0.59
C GLY A 413 15.76 11.81 2.08
N SER A 414 14.99 12.60 2.82
CA SER A 414 14.81 12.41 4.26
C SER A 414 13.96 11.19 4.62
N ASN A 415 13.25 10.63 3.66
CA ASN A 415 12.42 9.42 3.78
C ASN A 415 13.20 8.13 3.46
N VAL A 416 14.44 8.21 2.96
CA VAL A 416 15.28 7.03 2.68
C VAL A 416 15.66 6.32 3.99
N MET A 417 15.65 5.00 3.95
CA MET A 417 15.96 4.11 5.07
C MET A 417 17.37 4.34 5.67
N LEU A 418 17.55 3.88 6.89
CA LEU A 418 18.88 3.82 7.53
C LEU A 418 19.77 2.71 6.95
N GLY A 419 19.17 1.71 6.31
CA GLY A 419 19.83 0.53 5.75
C GLY A 419 19.04 -0.75 6.03
N TYR A 420 19.64 -1.89 5.69
CA TYR A 420 19.08 -3.21 6.00
C TYR A 420 19.63 -3.74 7.34
N TYR A 421 18.74 -4.22 8.18
CA TYR A 421 19.04 -4.70 9.52
C TYR A 421 19.95 -5.92 9.49
N ASN A 422 21.10 -5.84 10.19
CA ASN A 422 22.15 -6.85 10.23
C ASN A 422 22.63 -7.30 8.84
N ASP A 423 22.63 -6.40 7.83
CA ASP A 423 23.07 -6.69 6.46
C ASP A 423 23.78 -5.45 5.85
N GLU A 424 25.00 -5.19 6.34
CA GLU A 424 25.82 -4.05 5.91
C GLU A 424 26.20 -4.16 4.43
N ALA A 425 26.44 -5.38 3.94
CA ALA A 425 26.78 -5.62 2.53
C ALA A 425 25.62 -5.24 1.63
N ALA A 426 24.40 -5.71 1.94
CA ALA A 426 23.22 -5.33 1.17
C ALA A 426 22.90 -3.83 1.30
N THR A 427 23.25 -3.19 2.41
CA THR A 427 23.09 -1.74 2.60
C THR A 427 24.04 -0.97 1.68
N ALA A 428 25.31 -1.37 1.64
CA ALA A 428 26.34 -0.75 0.80
C ALA A 428 26.06 -0.94 -0.70
N ASP A 429 25.45 -2.08 -1.09
CA ASP A 429 25.00 -2.33 -2.46
C ASP A 429 23.78 -1.48 -2.86
N ALA A 430 22.93 -1.13 -1.87
CA ALA A 430 21.66 -0.43 -2.11
C ALA A 430 21.78 1.09 -1.99
N ILE A 431 22.69 1.61 -1.18
CA ILE A 431 22.92 3.05 -0.99
C ILE A 431 24.34 3.37 -1.42
N ASP A 432 24.47 4.17 -2.47
CA ASP A 432 25.77 4.54 -3.01
C ASP A 432 26.52 5.54 -2.11
N LYS A 433 27.79 5.81 -2.45
CA LYS A 433 28.65 6.75 -1.71
C LYS A 433 28.15 8.21 -1.71
N ASP A 434 27.30 8.57 -2.65
CA ASP A 434 26.68 9.90 -2.78
C ASP A 434 25.35 9.98 -2.02
N GLY A 435 24.92 8.86 -1.38
CA GLY A 435 23.72 8.73 -0.56
C GLY A 435 22.44 8.49 -1.37
N TYR A 436 22.54 8.06 -2.63
CA TYR A 436 21.37 7.65 -3.42
C TYR A 436 21.06 6.20 -3.17
N PHE A 437 19.79 5.92 -2.93
CA PHE A 437 19.24 4.58 -2.87
C PHE A 437 18.92 4.08 -4.28
N HIS A 438 19.42 2.91 -4.61
CA HIS A 438 19.16 2.18 -5.85
C HIS A 438 17.85 1.41 -5.74
N THR A 439 16.79 1.89 -6.40
CA THR A 439 15.46 1.29 -6.24
C THR A 439 15.31 -0.07 -6.92
N GLY A 440 16.15 -0.37 -7.91
CA GLY A 440 15.98 -1.50 -8.80
C GLY A 440 14.78 -1.38 -9.73
N ASP A 441 14.09 -0.24 -9.72
CA ASP A 441 13.00 0.09 -10.65
C ASP A 441 13.54 0.95 -11.80
N ILE A 442 13.00 0.76 -12.99
CA ILE A 442 13.37 1.49 -14.20
C ILE A 442 12.28 2.50 -14.52
N GLY A 443 12.71 3.70 -14.92
CA GLY A 443 11.78 4.76 -15.27
C GLY A 443 12.45 5.96 -15.91
N LYS A 444 11.67 7.02 -16.09
CA LYS A 444 12.12 8.30 -16.63
C LYS A 444 11.41 9.47 -15.98
N LEU A 445 12.04 10.62 -16.00
CA LEU A 445 11.46 11.90 -15.57
C LEU A 445 10.87 12.66 -16.74
N GLY A 446 9.65 13.15 -16.56
CA GLY A 446 9.01 14.08 -17.48
C GLY A 446 9.46 15.54 -17.25
N LYS A 447 8.97 16.45 -18.10
CA LYS A 447 9.40 17.86 -18.12
C LYS A 447 9.00 18.65 -16.86
N ALA A 448 7.97 18.23 -16.14
CA ALA A 448 7.51 18.86 -14.91
C ALA A 448 7.80 17.99 -13.67
N ASN A 449 8.90 17.25 -13.71
CA ASN A 449 9.38 16.36 -12.65
C ASN A 449 8.40 15.21 -12.30
N GLU A 450 7.51 14.86 -13.23
CA GLU A 450 6.67 13.69 -13.08
C GLU A 450 7.45 12.42 -13.42
N LEU A 451 7.31 11.39 -12.57
CA LEU A 451 7.99 10.11 -12.72
C LEU A 451 7.12 9.11 -13.48
N TYR A 452 7.74 8.38 -14.41
CA TYR A 452 7.13 7.28 -15.17
C TYR A 452 7.90 6.01 -14.87
N ILE A 453 7.21 4.98 -14.41
CA ILE A 453 7.79 3.67 -14.13
C ILE A 453 7.56 2.78 -15.35
N THR A 454 8.63 2.20 -15.88
CA THR A 454 8.56 1.34 -17.08
C THR A 454 8.85 -0.13 -16.77
N GLY A 455 9.55 -0.45 -15.68
CA GLY A 455 9.79 -1.84 -15.29
C GLY A 455 10.70 -1.99 -14.08
N ARG A 456 11.19 -3.23 -13.89
CA ARG A 456 12.17 -3.58 -12.86
C ARG A 456 13.43 -4.19 -13.46
N ILE A 457 14.59 -3.81 -12.96
CA ILE A 457 15.89 -4.36 -13.39
C ILE A 457 15.89 -5.89 -13.31
N LYS A 458 15.40 -6.47 -12.22
CA LYS A 458 15.38 -7.92 -11.99
C LYS A 458 14.44 -8.69 -12.92
N ASN A 459 13.48 -8.01 -13.53
CA ASN A 459 12.52 -8.61 -14.45
C ASN A 459 12.89 -8.34 -15.91
N LEU A 460 13.89 -7.48 -16.15
CA LEU A 460 14.34 -7.08 -17.48
C LEU A 460 14.76 -8.31 -18.28
N ILE A 461 14.16 -8.48 -19.45
CA ILE A 461 14.56 -9.49 -20.43
C ILE A 461 15.58 -8.84 -21.36
N ILE A 462 16.80 -9.32 -21.34
CA ILE A 462 17.88 -8.86 -22.23
C ILE A 462 18.01 -9.88 -23.35
N LEU A 463 17.49 -9.53 -24.50
CA LEU A 463 17.54 -10.40 -25.67
C LEU A 463 18.96 -10.57 -26.20
N SER A 464 19.22 -11.65 -26.94
CA SER A 464 20.54 -11.96 -27.53
C SER A 464 21.09 -10.85 -28.44
N ASN A 465 20.23 -10.00 -28.99
CA ASN A 465 20.61 -8.83 -29.80
C ASN A 465 20.86 -7.54 -28.94
N GLY A 466 20.92 -7.66 -27.61
CA GLY A 466 21.16 -6.56 -26.68
C GLY A 466 19.97 -5.63 -26.47
N LYS A 467 18.78 -5.95 -27.01
CA LYS A 467 17.57 -5.16 -26.77
C LYS A 467 16.90 -5.52 -25.45
N ASN A 468 16.47 -4.51 -24.73
CA ASN A 468 15.75 -4.63 -23.47
C ASN A 468 14.24 -4.76 -23.73
N VAL A 469 13.61 -5.72 -23.05
CA VAL A 469 12.15 -5.88 -23.02
C VAL A 469 11.70 -5.82 -21.56
N TYR A 470 10.81 -4.90 -21.26
CA TYR A 470 10.20 -4.74 -19.94
C TYR A 470 8.90 -5.55 -19.90
N PRO A 471 8.86 -6.67 -19.16
CA PRO A 471 7.67 -7.55 -19.11
C PRO A 471 6.41 -6.82 -18.69
N GLU A 472 6.55 -5.90 -17.75
CA GLU A 472 5.43 -5.13 -17.18
C GLU A 472 4.71 -4.27 -18.22
N GLU A 473 5.39 -3.77 -19.23
CA GLU A 473 4.76 -3.04 -20.34
C GLU A 473 3.78 -3.94 -21.10
N ILE A 474 4.20 -5.16 -21.39
CA ILE A 474 3.40 -6.14 -22.14
C ILE A 474 2.22 -6.62 -21.27
N GLU A 475 2.48 -6.88 -20.00
CA GLU A 475 1.46 -7.30 -19.02
C GLU A 475 0.36 -6.26 -18.88
N ASN A 476 0.74 -4.98 -18.77
CA ASN A 476 -0.20 -3.87 -18.64
C ASN A 476 -1.14 -3.72 -19.85
N GLU A 477 -0.67 -4.05 -21.05
CA GLU A 477 -1.48 -4.03 -22.28
C GLU A 477 -2.50 -5.19 -22.30
N LEU A 478 -2.11 -6.36 -21.80
CA LEU A 478 -2.91 -7.58 -21.95
C LEU A 478 -3.79 -7.91 -20.72
N VAL A 479 -3.48 -7.37 -19.55
CA VAL A 479 -4.24 -7.69 -18.32
C VAL A 479 -5.72 -7.29 -18.40
N SER A 480 -6.06 -6.31 -19.25
CA SER A 480 -7.44 -5.88 -19.49
C SER A 480 -8.21 -6.78 -20.46
N ALA A 481 -7.55 -7.72 -21.13
CA ALA A 481 -8.21 -8.61 -22.10
C ALA A 481 -9.29 -9.45 -21.39
N PRO A 482 -10.53 -9.50 -21.94
CA PRO A 482 -11.62 -10.25 -21.34
C PRO A 482 -11.27 -11.73 -21.12
N GLY A 483 -11.38 -12.21 -19.89
CA GLY A 483 -11.04 -13.57 -19.51
C GLY A 483 -9.63 -13.71 -18.92
N VAL A 484 -8.86 -12.64 -18.80
CA VAL A 484 -7.60 -12.62 -18.05
C VAL A 484 -7.88 -12.26 -16.60
N LEU A 485 -7.43 -13.05 -15.65
CA LEU A 485 -7.39 -12.71 -14.23
C LEU A 485 -6.03 -12.16 -13.84
N ASP A 486 -4.98 -12.89 -14.21
CA ASP A 486 -3.58 -12.51 -14.00
C ASP A 486 -2.76 -12.85 -15.23
N ILE A 487 -1.69 -12.13 -15.44
CA ILE A 487 -0.75 -12.36 -16.52
C ILE A 487 0.68 -12.10 -16.04
N ILE A 488 1.61 -12.91 -16.53
CA ILE A 488 3.04 -12.69 -16.39
C ILE A 488 3.72 -12.88 -17.73
N VAL A 489 4.68 -12.01 -18.00
CA VAL A 489 5.54 -12.11 -19.17
C VAL A 489 6.97 -12.40 -18.73
N TYR A 490 7.61 -13.33 -19.41
CA TYR A 490 8.99 -13.73 -19.13
C TYR A 490 9.67 -14.27 -20.39
N GLU A 491 11.00 -14.41 -20.31
CA GLU A 491 11.77 -15.13 -21.33
C GLU A 491 11.65 -16.64 -21.10
N GLY A 492 11.09 -17.34 -22.07
CA GLY A 492 10.96 -18.79 -22.04
C GLY A 492 12.30 -19.48 -22.24
N GLN A 493 12.62 -20.43 -21.36
CA GLN A 493 13.85 -21.22 -21.42
C GLN A 493 13.58 -22.61 -21.96
N SER A 494 14.30 -23.03 -23.04
CA SER A 494 14.20 -24.40 -23.53
C SER A 494 15.02 -25.34 -22.66
N LYS A 495 14.43 -26.48 -22.25
CA LYS A 495 15.13 -27.58 -21.55
C LYS A 495 16.28 -28.17 -22.35
N ARG A 496 16.25 -28.03 -23.68
CA ARG A 496 17.24 -28.60 -24.58
C ARG A 496 18.47 -27.73 -24.83
N GLY A 497 18.58 -26.57 -24.14
CA GLY A 497 19.71 -25.66 -24.27
C GLY A 497 19.82 -24.99 -25.64
N LEU A 498 18.81 -25.11 -26.49
CA LEU A 498 18.72 -24.36 -27.74
C LEU A 498 18.36 -22.93 -27.40
N ALA A 499 19.09 -21.96 -27.92
CA ALA A 499 18.85 -20.53 -27.75
C ALA A 499 17.56 -20.10 -28.47
N TYR A 500 16.42 -20.53 -27.96
CA TYR A 500 15.11 -20.11 -28.42
C TYR A 500 14.51 -19.16 -27.36
N ASN A 501 14.91 -17.92 -27.46
CA ASN A 501 14.43 -16.87 -26.55
C ASN A 501 13.08 -16.36 -27.08
N ALA A 502 12.01 -17.02 -26.67
CA ALA A 502 10.66 -16.52 -26.94
C ALA A 502 10.15 -15.71 -25.75
N ILE A 503 9.55 -14.55 -26.02
CA ILE A 503 8.74 -13.87 -25.04
C ILE A 503 7.47 -14.69 -24.84
N VAL A 504 7.27 -15.15 -23.60
CA VAL A 504 6.10 -15.93 -23.18
C VAL A 504 5.16 -15.04 -22.41
N ALA A 505 3.89 -15.02 -22.80
CA ALA A 505 2.80 -14.48 -21.97
C ALA A 505 2.08 -15.67 -21.34
N GLU A 506 2.20 -15.83 -20.00
CA GLU A 506 1.50 -16.86 -19.24
C GLU A 506 0.30 -16.21 -18.53
N VAL A 507 -0.91 -16.73 -18.81
CA VAL A 507 -2.17 -16.17 -18.34
C VAL A 507 -2.87 -17.14 -17.41
N TYR A 508 -3.29 -16.66 -16.25
CA TYR A 508 -4.27 -17.33 -15.42
C TYR A 508 -5.66 -16.76 -15.73
N PRO A 509 -6.62 -17.61 -16.17
CA PRO A 509 -7.91 -17.14 -16.65
C PRO A 509 -8.84 -16.72 -15.52
N ASP A 510 -9.72 -15.77 -15.78
CA ASP A 510 -10.90 -15.49 -14.96
C ASP A 510 -11.94 -16.59 -15.18
N ASN A 511 -11.93 -17.62 -14.35
CA ASN A 511 -12.78 -18.80 -14.48
C ASN A 511 -14.27 -18.45 -14.42
N ASP A 512 -14.65 -17.41 -13.69
CA ASP A 512 -16.04 -16.92 -13.66
C ASP A 512 -16.46 -16.33 -15.01
N TYR A 513 -15.58 -15.53 -15.61
CA TYR A 513 -15.82 -14.98 -16.95
C TYR A 513 -15.88 -16.08 -18.01
N ILE A 514 -14.93 -17.01 -17.97
CA ILE A 514 -14.84 -18.14 -18.91
C ILE A 514 -16.11 -18.98 -18.86
N SER A 515 -16.57 -19.36 -17.66
CA SER A 515 -17.77 -20.16 -17.46
C SER A 515 -19.03 -19.43 -17.91
N LYS A 516 -19.20 -18.15 -17.55
CA LYS A 516 -20.36 -17.34 -17.91
C LYS A 516 -20.51 -17.10 -19.41
N ASN A 517 -19.41 -17.10 -20.16
CA ASN A 517 -19.41 -16.88 -21.59
C ASN A 517 -19.29 -18.18 -22.41
N ASN A 518 -19.34 -19.35 -21.75
CA ASN A 518 -19.25 -20.68 -22.35
C ASN A 518 -17.99 -20.84 -23.24
N ILE A 519 -16.85 -20.29 -22.77
CA ILE A 519 -15.58 -20.37 -23.50
C ILE A 519 -14.96 -21.73 -23.26
N THR A 520 -14.87 -22.57 -24.29
CA THR A 520 -14.31 -23.93 -24.20
C THR A 520 -12.81 -23.97 -24.52
N ASP A 521 -12.33 -23.07 -25.37
CA ASP A 521 -10.90 -22.93 -25.68
C ASP A 521 -10.41 -21.53 -25.28
N ILE A 522 -9.82 -21.47 -24.09
CA ILE A 522 -9.31 -20.23 -23.49
C ILE A 522 -8.18 -19.63 -24.33
N LYS A 523 -7.29 -20.49 -24.88
CA LYS A 523 -6.18 -20.04 -25.70
C LYS A 523 -6.67 -19.39 -26.99
N ALA A 524 -7.60 -20.04 -27.69
CA ALA A 524 -8.21 -19.48 -28.89
C ALA A 524 -8.98 -18.18 -28.60
N HIS A 525 -9.61 -18.07 -27.42
CA HIS A 525 -10.29 -16.83 -27.00
C HIS A 525 -9.32 -15.67 -26.79
N LEU A 526 -8.14 -15.91 -26.20
CA LEU A 526 -7.16 -14.87 -25.86
C LEU A 526 -6.19 -14.54 -26.99
N GLN A 527 -5.97 -15.45 -27.94
CA GLN A 527 -5.05 -15.27 -29.05
C GLN A 527 -5.28 -13.98 -29.87
N PRO A 528 -6.52 -13.55 -30.19
CA PRO A 528 -6.78 -12.30 -30.91
C PRO A 528 -6.25 -11.05 -30.19
N TYR A 529 -6.21 -11.04 -28.86
CA TYR A 529 -5.65 -9.92 -28.07
C TYR A 529 -4.13 -9.89 -28.16
N VAL A 530 -3.49 -11.05 -28.08
CA VAL A 530 -2.04 -11.20 -28.32
C VAL A 530 -1.68 -10.78 -29.75
N ASP A 531 -2.48 -11.19 -30.74
CA ASP A 531 -2.25 -10.81 -32.14
C ASP A 531 -2.45 -9.29 -32.36
N ALA A 532 -3.40 -8.67 -31.64
CA ALA A 532 -3.61 -7.24 -31.66
C ALA A 532 -2.40 -6.49 -31.11
N TYR A 533 -1.88 -6.92 -29.96
CA TYR A 533 -0.66 -6.39 -29.38
C TYR A 533 0.53 -6.57 -30.37
N ASN A 534 0.74 -7.78 -30.89
CA ASN A 534 1.83 -8.11 -31.79
C ASN A 534 1.83 -7.32 -33.11
N ARG A 535 0.66 -6.82 -33.57
CA ARG A 535 0.57 -5.94 -34.74
C ARG A 535 1.18 -4.56 -34.53
N THR A 536 1.09 -4.04 -33.33
CA THR A 536 1.59 -2.68 -32.96
C THR A 536 2.96 -2.72 -32.32
N ALA A 537 3.34 -3.86 -31.71
CA ALA A 537 4.60 -4.03 -31.02
C ALA A 537 5.78 -4.08 -31.99
N VAL A 538 6.89 -3.48 -31.57
CA VAL A 538 8.18 -3.62 -32.29
C VAL A 538 8.61 -5.08 -32.33
N PRO A 539 9.33 -5.53 -33.37
CA PRO A 539 9.61 -6.96 -33.61
C PRO A 539 10.16 -7.71 -32.38
N TYR A 540 11.04 -7.08 -31.62
CA TYR A 540 11.70 -7.70 -30.47
C TYR A 540 10.84 -7.77 -29.19
N LYS A 541 9.70 -7.05 -29.12
CA LYS A 541 8.73 -7.13 -28.02
C LYS A 541 7.54 -8.07 -28.31
N LYS A 542 7.51 -8.72 -29.47
CA LYS A 542 6.39 -9.58 -29.87
C LYS A 542 6.35 -10.84 -29.00
N ILE A 543 5.15 -11.18 -28.54
CA ILE A 543 4.88 -12.42 -27.81
C ILE A 543 4.95 -13.58 -28.78
N GLY A 544 5.86 -14.51 -28.52
CA GLY A 544 6.04 -15.72 -29.29
C GLY A 544 5.18 -16.89 -28.82
N ILE A 545 4.87 -16.94 -27.51
CA ILE A 545 4.13 -18.05 -26.91
C ILE A 545 3.07 -17.49 -25.96
N LEU A 546 1.81 -17.92 -26.15
CA LEU A 546 0.74 -17.77 -25.18
C LEU A 546 0.54 -19.08 -24.41
N LYS A 547 0.74 -19.06 -23.09
CA LYS A 547 0.58 -20.20 -22.18
C LYS A 547 -0.63 -19.95 -21.28
N ILE A 548 -1.49 -20.95 -21.12
CA ILE A 548 -2.64 -20.87 -20.22
C ILE A 548 -2.34 -21.69 -18.96
N ARG A 549 -2.49 -21.04 -17.82
CA ARG A 549 -2.25 -21.63 -16.52
C ARG A 549 -3.55 -22.19 -15.94
N THR A 550 -3.43 -23.33 -15.27
CA THR A 550 -4.57 -23.99 -14.62
C THR A 550 -4.69 -23.66 -13.13
N GLU A 551 -3.58 -23.27 -12.52
CA GLU A 551 -3.51 -22.90 -11.10
C GLU A 551 -3.19 -21.41 -10.95
N GLU A 552 -3.68 -20.79 -9.87
CA GLU A 552 -3.37 -19.38 -9.57
C GLU A 552 -1.86 -19.18 -9.39
N PHE A 553 -1.35 -18.02 -9.80
CA PHE A 553 0.04 -17.67 -9.54
C PHE A 553 0.31 -17.58 -8.04
N PRO A 554 1.50 -18.00 -7.57
CA PRO A 554 1.90 -17.78 -6.17
C PRO A 554 1.99 -16.28 -5.91
N LYS A 555 1.29 -15.81 -4.88
CA LYS A 555 1.19 -14.39 -4.50
C LYS A 555 1.58 -14.17 -3.04
N ASN A 556 2.05 -12.97 -2.75
CA ASN A 556 2.18 -12.50 -1.36
C ASN A 556 0.84 -11.94 -0.83
N THR A 557 0.82 -11.45 0.41
CA THR A 557 -0.38 -10.90 1.07
C THR A 557 -0.90 -9.61 0.45
N LEU A 558 -0.05 -8.85 -0.26
CA LEU A 558 -0.48 -7.75 -1.14
C LEU A 558 -1.00 -8.22 -2.51
N ARG A 559 -1.17 -9.55 -2.70
CA ARG A 559 -1.58 -10.18 -3.95
C ARG A 559 -0.62 -9.95 -5.13
N LYS A 560 0.62 -9.56 -4.86
CA LYS A 560 1.67 -9.44 -5.87
C LYS A 560 2.23 -10.82 -6.21
N ILE A 561 2.37 -11.11 -7.51
CA ILE A 561 2.86 -12.39 -7.99
C ILE A 561 4.35 -12.55 -7.65
N LEU A 562 4.70 -13.72 -7.12
CA LEU A 562 6.06 -14.09 -6.74
C LEU A 562 6.78 -14.72 -7.96
N ARG A 563 7.33 -13.89 -8.84
CA ARG A 563 7.97 -14.31 -10.11
C ARG A 563 9.06 -15.36 -9.92
N PHE A 564 9.84 -15.28 -8.85
CA PHE A 564 10.93 -16.22 -8.55
C PHE A 564 10.47 -17.67 -8.26
N LYS A 565 9.17 -17.88 -8.06
CA LYS A 565 8.56 -19.21 -7.85
C LYS A 565 8.02 -19.82 -9.15
N LEU A 566 8.18 -19.15 -10.29
CA LEU A 566 7.63 -19.60 -11.55
C LEU A 566 8.59 -20.53 -12.28
N ASP A 567 8.00 -21.54 -12.93
CA ASP A 567 8.71 -22.37 -13.91
C ASP A 567 8.66 -21.67 -15.29
N THR A 568 9.80 -21.17 -15.74
CA THR A 568 9.95 -20.46 -17.03
C THR A 568 10.27 -21.39 -18.20
N THR A 569 10.23 -22.69 -18.00
CA THR A 569 10.47 -23.67 -19.07
C THR A 569 9.31 -23.74 -20.05
N ILE A 570 9.63 -23.91 -21.35
CA ILE A 570 8.66 -23.87 -22.46
C ILE A 570 8.50 -25.21 -23.19
N ASP A 571 9.23 -26.25 -22.80
CA ASP A 571 9.17 -27.61 -23.40
C ASP A 571 8.32 -28.57 -22.55
#